data_5ddd5a8dc9d8fd62e299632ee765cf40
#
_entry.id   5ddd5a8dc9d8fd62e299632ee765cf40
#
_cell.length_a   1.000
_cell.length_b   1.000
_cell.length_c   1.000
_cell.angle_alpha   90.00
_cell.angle_beta   90.00
_cell.angle_gamma   90.00
#
_symmetry.space_group_name_H-M   'P 1'
#
loop_
_entity.id
_entity.type
_entity.pdbx_description
1 polymer ?
#
loop_
_entity_poly.entity_id
_entity_poly.type
_entity_poly.pdbx_seq_one_letter_code
_entity_poly.pdbx_strand_id
1 'polypeptide(L)'
;MRYCVFDIETNDLYQDVSKLHCLVYYSFDTENDTVASGVLVDYDAIKNFLETQERIGVPLVGHNIIRYDIPVLEKLLGVKWNGKVVDTLAIS
;
A
#
# COMPACT_ATOMS: atom_id res chain seq x y z
N MET A 1 2.07 -16.26 8.82
CA MET A 1 2.39 -15.43 7.67
C MET A 1 1.66 -14.10 7.79
N ARG A 2 2.38 -13.02 7.58
CA ARG A 2 1.79 -11.67 7.59
C ARG A 2 1.66 -11.13 6.18
N TYR A 3 0.59 -10.38 5.94
CA TYR A 3 0.43 -9.62 4.70
C TYR A 3 -0.41 -8.37 4.96
N CYS A 4 -0.24 -7.37 4.10
CA CYS A 4 -0.93 -6.09 4.22
C CYS A 4 -1.77 -5.84 2.97
N VAL A 5 -3.08 -5.85 3.14
CA VAL A 5 -4.01 -5.44 2.08
C VAL A 5 -4.20 -3.93 2.19
N PHE A 6 -4.05 -3.22 1.09
CA PHE A 6 -4.19 -1.78 1.12
C PHE A 6 -4.86 -1.23 -0.12
N ASP A 7 -5.40 -0.04 0.00
CA ASP A 7 -5.98 0.72 -1.08
C ASP A 7 -5.72 2.21 -0.84
N ILE A 8 -5.53 2.97 -1.91
CA ILE A 8 -5.35 4.43 -1.81
C ILE A 8 -6.50 5.15 -2.48
N GLU A 9 -6.81 6.34 -1.95
CA GLU A 9 -7.76 7.25 -2.53
C GLU A 9 -7.03 8.50 -3.00
N THR A 10 -7.23 8.90 -4.24
CA THR A 10 -6.54 10.03 -4.87
C THR A 10 -7.52 10.96 -5.56
N ASN A 11 -7.00 12.07 -6.08
CA ASN A 11 -7.82 13.05 -6.78
C ASN A 11 -8.01 12.77 -8.28
N ASP A 12 -7.23 11.84 -8.88
CA ASP A 12 -7.29 11.62 -10.31
C ASP A 12 -6.59 10.31 -10.72
N LEU A 13 -6.60 10.03 -12.04
CA LEU A 13 -5.85 8.94 -12.63
C LEU A 13 -4.34 9.21 -12.54
N TYR A 14 -3.52 8.17 -12.73
CA TYR A 14 -2.07 8.25 -12.51
C TYR A 14 -1.40 9.43 -13.25
N GLN A 15 -1.80 9.67 -14.49
CA GLN A 15 -1.18 10.73 -15.31
C GLN A 15 -1.39 12.12 -14.73
N ASP A 16 -2.54 12.36 -14.13
CA ASP A 16 -2.95 13.67 -13.61
C ASP A 16 -2.99 13.73 -12.10
N VAL A 17 -2.64 12.64 -11.41
CA VAL A 17 -2.70 12.60 -9.95
C VAL A 17 -1.68 13.57 -9.35
N SER A 18 -2.13 14.40 -8.43
CA SER A 18 -1.29 15.34 -7.70
C SER A 18 -1.49 15.27 -6.20
N LYS A 19 -2.53 14.57 -5.74
CA LYS A 19 -2.87 14.51 -4.32
C LYS A 19 -3.35 13.12 -3.93
N LEU A 20 -2.78 12.62 -2.85
CA LEU A 20 -3.22 11.41 -2.18
C LEU A 20 -4.08 11.81 -0.99
N HIS A 21 -5.32 11.33 -0.95
CA HIS A 21 -6.24 11.65 0.13
C HIS A 21 -6.01 10.76 1.34
N CYS A 22 -5.91 9.46 1.14
CA CYS A 22 -5.67 8.54 2.23
C CYS A 22 -5.17 7.18 1.71
N LEU A 23 -4.61 6.41 2.63
CA LEU A 23 -4.31 5.00 2.45
C LEU A 23 -5.08 4.23 3.52
N VAL A 24 -5.86 3.26 3.11
CA VAL A 24 -6.57 2.34 3.99
C VAL A 24 -5.84 1.01 3.99
N TYR A 25 -5.61 0.42 5.14
CA TYR A 25 -4.90 -0.85 5.22
C TYR A 25 -5.58 -1.83 6.16
N TYR A 26 -5.39 -3.12 5.86
CA TYR A 26 -5.72 -4.26 6.72
C TYR A 26 -4.49 -5.13 6.79
N SER A 27 -3.93 -5.25 7.97
CA SER A 27 -2.75 -6.09 8.23
C SER A 27 -3.21 -7.39 8.88
N PHE A 28 -2.85 -8.52 8.29
CA PHE A 28 -3.25 -9.84 8.74
C PHE A 28 -2.04 -10.65 9.18
N ASP A 29 -2.22 -11.42 10.24
CA ASP A 29 -1.27 -12.44 10.66
C ASP A 29 -2.03 -13.76 10.77
N THR A 30 -1.78 -14.68 9.84
CA THR A 30 -2.50 -15.94 9.78
C THR A 30 -2.12 -16.91 10.89
N GLU A 31 -0.94 -16.77 11.49
CA GLU A 31 -0.50 -17.64 12.59
C GLU A 31 -1.16 -17.26 13.91
N ASN A 32 -1.32 -15.98 14.15
CA ASN A 32 -1.90 -15.47 15.39
C ASN A 32 -3.38 -15.10 15.26
N ASP A 33 -3.94 -15.23 14.06
CA ASP A 33 -5.31 -14.85 13.73
C ASP A 33 -5.64 -13.43 14.18
N THR A 34 -4.69 -12.53 13.96
CA THR A 34 -4.83 -11.11 14.32
C THR A 34 -5.05 -10.25 13.10
N VAL A 35 -5.87 -9.23 13.28
CA VAL A 35 -6.16 -8.24 12.23
C VAL A 35 -5.97 -6.84 12.82
N ALA A 36 -5.21 -6.01 12.13
CA ALA A 36 -5.11 -4.60 12.44
C ALA A 36 -5.52 -3.80 11.21
N SER A 37 -6.25 -2.72 11.39
CA SER A 37 -6.69 -1.89 10.28
C SER A 37 -6.59 -0.42 10.65
N GLY A 38 -6.51 0.43 9.64
CA GLY A 38 -6.46 1.86 9.86
C GLY A 38 -6.54 2.65 8.58
N VAL A 39 -6.61 3.95 8.76
CA VAL A 39 -6.60 4.93 7.67
C VAL A 39 -5.48 5.93 7.97
N LEU A 40 -4.61 6.15 6.99
CA LEU A 40 -3.51 7.10 7.09
C LEU A 40 -3.76 8.23 6.10
N VAL A 41 -3.69 9.47 6.56
CA VAL A 41 -3.92 10.65 5.72
C VAL A 41 -2.68 11.52 5.58
N ASP A 42 -1.73 11.42 6.50
CA ASP A 42 -0.49 12.17 6.48
C ASP A 42 0.54 11.46 5.61
N TYR A 43 1.18 12.19 4.70
CA TYR A 43 2.17 11.63 3.78
C TYR A 43 3.36 10.99 4.51
N ASP A 44 3.85 11.64 5.56
CA ASP A 44 4.97 11.09 6.33
C ASP A 44 4.56 9.79 7.06
N ALA A 45 3.34 9.75 7.58
CA ALA A 45 2.82 8.55 8.23
C ALA A 45 2.67 7.39 7.23
N ILE A 46 2.18 7.67 6.01
CA ILE A 46 2.04 6.69 4.95
C ILE A 46 3.41 6.15 4.54
N LYS A 47 4.36 7.04 4.34
CA LYS A 47 5.73 6.68 3.96
C LYS A 47 6.38 5.80 5.04
N ASN A 48 6.29 6.20 6.30
CA ASN A 48 6.83 5.43 7.42
C ASN A 48 6.17 4.06 7.54
N PHE A 49 4.87 3.98 7.33
CA PHE A 49 4.12 2.72 7.36
C PHE A 49 4.65 1.76 6.28
N LEU A 50 4.77 2.24 5.04
CA LEU A 50 5.24 1.41 3.93
C LEU A 50 6.69 0.98 4.12
N GLU A 51 7.55 1.86 4.57
CA GLU A 51 8.96 1.53 4.85
C GLU A 51 9.06 0.47 5.95
N THR A 52 8.20 0.55 6.96
CA THR A 52 8.15 -0.44 8.03
C THR A 52 7.72 -1.81 7.49
N GLN A 53 6.68 -1.86 6.66
CA GLN A 53 6.22 -3.11 6.07
C GLN A 53 7.32 -3.76 5.23
N GLU A 54 8.03 -2.98 4.43
CA GLU A 54 9.13 -3.49 3.61
C GLU A 54 10.27 -4.04 4.49
N ARG A 55 10.65 -3.30 5.52
CA ARG A 55 11.73 -3.70 6.42
C ARG A 55 11.45 -5.01 7.14
N ILE A 56 10.21 -5.22 7.58
CA ILE A 56 9.83 -6.46 8.28
C ILE A 56 9.41 -7.58 7.31
N GLY A 57 9.46 -7.33 6.01
CA GLY A 57 9.22 -8.35 4.99
C GLY A 57 7.76 -8.71 4.76
N VAL A 58 6.83 -7.79 5.03
CA VAL A 58 5.40 -8.03 4.83
C VAL A 58 5.02 -7.73 3.39
N PRO A 59 4.43 -8.70 2.65
CA PRO A 59 3.97 -8.45 1.28
C PRO A 59 2.81 -7.46 1.24
N LEU A 60 2.78 -6.64 0.21
CA LEU A 60 1.63 -5.78 -0.10
C LEU A 60 0.66 -6.53 -1.00
N VAL A 61 -0.61 -6.47 -0.67
CA VAL A 61 -1.69 -7.10 -1.43
C VAL A 61 -2.70 -6.03 -1.80
N GLY A 62 -3.14 -6.03 -3.05
CA GLY A 62 -4.16 -5.09 -3.47
C GLY A 62 -4.58 -5.31 -4.91
N HIS A 63 -5.57 -4.54 -5.37
CA HIS A 63 -6.11 -4.63 -6.72
C HIS A 63 -5.53 -3.54 -7.61
N ASN A 64 -4.86 -3.94 -8.70
CA ASN A 64 -4.20 -3.04 -9.65
C ASN A 64 -3.09 -2.18 -9.00
N ILE A 65 -2.43 -2.71 -7.97
CA ILE A 65 -1.45 -1.93 -7.22
C ILE A 65 -0.13 -1.76 -7.96
N ILE A 66 0.23 -2.69 -8.83
CA ILE A 66 1.47 -2.62 -9.61
C ILE A 66 1.40 -1.47 -10.61
N ARG A 67 0.24 -1.26 -11.23
CA ARG A 67 0.08 -0.25 -12.28
C ARG A 67 -0.40 1.11 -11.75
N TYR A 68 -1.02 1.15 -10.59
CA TYR A 68 -1.59 2.38 -10.07
C TYR A 68 -1.06 2.77 -8.70
N ASP A 69 -1.40 2.01 -7.64
CA ASP A 69 -1.11 2.43 -6.26
C ASP A 69 0.39 2.62 -6.01
N ILE A 70 1.22 1.65 -6.38
CA ILE A 70 2.65 1.72 -6.17
C ILE A 70 3.29 2.85 -6.98
N PRO A 71 3.00 3.00 -8.29
CA PRO A 71 3.51 4.15 -9.04
C PRO A 71 3.05 5.51 -8.49
N VAL A 72 1.81 5.62 -8.00
CA VAL A 72 1.31 6.85 -7.39
C VAL A 72 2.07 7.17 -6.10
N LEU A 73 2.30 6.16 -5.25
CA LEU A 73 3.06 6.34 -4.02
C LEU A 73 4.50 6.78 -4.31
N GLU A 74 5.12 6.22 -5.34
CA GLU A 74 6.45 6.67 -5.76
C GLU A 74 6.42 8.11 -6.27
N LYS A 75 5.43 8.45 -7.09
CA LYS A 75 5.30 9.79 -7.67
C LYS A 75 5.08 10.87 -6.61
N LEU A 76 4.19 10.61 -5.65
CA LEU A 76 3.75 11.63 -4.68
C LEU A 76 4.57 11.65 -3.39
N LEU A 77 5.10 10.50 -2.97
CA LEU A 77 5.83 10.38 -1.71
C LEU A 77 7.29 10.00 -1.87
N GLY A 78 7.71 9.63 -3.07
CA GLY A 78 9.07 9.16 -3.30
C GLY A 78 9.36 7.78 -2.72
N VAL A 79 8.33 6.99 -2.43
CA VAL A 79 8.48 5.65 -1.88
C VAL A 79 8.75 4.67 -3.01
N LYS A 80 9.88 3.95 -2.92
CA LYS A 80 10.18 2.85 -3.82
C LYS A 80 9.96 1.54 -3.08
N TRP A 81 8.95 0.80 -3.48
CA TRP A 81 8.65 -0.49 -2.88
C TRP A 81 9.49 -1.58 -3.55
N ASN A 82 10.35 -2.23 -2.77
CA ASN A 82 11.21 -3.32 -3.24
C ASN A 82 10.82 -4.68 -2.67
N GLY A 83 9.77 -4.73 -1.88
CA GLY A 83 9.28 -5.96 -1.28
C GLY A 83 8.37 -6.75 -2.19
N LYS A 84 7.77 -7.79 -1.64
CA LYS A 84 6.83 -8.63 -2.37
C LYS A 84 5.51 -7.92 -2.60
N VAL A 85 4.92 -8.18 -3.76
CA VAL A 85 3.63 -7.61 -4.17
C VAL A 85 2.74 -8.74 -4.68
N VAL A 86 1.50 -8.74 -4.23
CA VAL A 86 0.45 -9.61 -4.78
C VAL A 86 -0.64 -8.70 -5.34
N ASP A 87 -0.75 -8.66 -6.65
CA ASP A 87 -1.75 -7.84 -7.34
C ASP A 87 -2.89 -8.75 -7.79
N THR A 88 -4.07 -8.56 -7.20
CA THR A 88 -5.21 -9.43 -7.48
C THR A 88 -5.73 -9.28 -8.91
N LEU A 89 -5.48 -8.13 -9.55
CA LEU A 89 -5.82 -7.96 -10.96
C LEU A 89 -4.95 -8.83 -11.87
N ALA A 90 -3.69 -9.01 -11.52
CA ALA A 90 -2.75 -9.83 -12.31
C ALA A 90 -3.00 -11.33 -12.15
N ILE A 91 -3.65 -11.74 -11.07
CA ILE A 91 -3.96 -13.14 -10.79
C ILE A 91 -5.26 -13.58 -11.47
N SER A 92 -6.18 -12.66 -11.62
CA SER A 92 -7.51 -12.97 -12.20
C SER A 92 -7.46 -13.38 -13.71
#